data_1e7a165f677d85fd0fdbe24a38c7d37b
#
_entry.id   1e7a165f677d85fd0fdbe24a38c7d37b
#
_cell.length_a   1.000
_cell.length_b   1.000
_cell.length_c   1.000
_cell.angle_alpha   90.00
_cell.angle_beta   90.00
_cell.angle_gamma   90.00
#
_symmetry.space_group_name_H-M   'P 1'
#
loop_
_entity.id
_entity.type
_entity.pdbx_description
1 polymer ?
#
loop_
_entity_poly.entity_id
_entity_poly.type
_entity_poly.pdbx_seq_one_letter_code
_entity_poly.pdbx_strand_id
1 'polypeptide(L)'
;MKCNGFYFWMFKGSMKQVLAEKYGREYAADIMKKSKKVYRELVEKADDIGDDNPMAYNELFALAFVAPYIASGKKIPPETVQEMMRRSLYHIKWYFAKADLNTDKGKAENKKSVVKYVKWYTPEKEKQYPTSFKVDFVGQPYEGACYYRITRCPICA
;
A
#
# COMPACT_ATOMS: atom_id res chain seq x y z
N MET A 1 0.28 7.03 -12.99
CA MET A 1 0.40 7.38 -11.53
C MET A 1 1.71 8.15 -11.31
N LYS A 2 1.69 9.28 -10.60
CA LYS A 2 2.90 10.07 -10.36
C LYS A 2 3.74 9.45 -9.25
N CYS A 3 5.04 9.24 -9.52
CA CYS A 3 5.97 8.73 -8.52
C CYS A 3 6.10 9.72 -7.35
N ASN A 4 5.52 9.35 -6.22
CA ASN A 4 5.70 10.06 -4.97
C ASN A 4 6.67 9.27 -4.06
N GLY A 5 7.91 9.75 -3.94
CA GLY A 5 8.93 9.12 -3.08
C GLY A 5 8.59 9.14 -1.58
N PHE A 6 7.49 9.78 -1.19
CA PHE A 6 7.07 9.94 0.20
C PHE A 6 6.88 8.62 0.93
N TYR A 7 6.19 7.64 0.31
CA TYR A 7 5.93 6.35 0.95
C TYR A 7 7.22 5.57 1.20
N PHE A 8 8.12 5.53 0.22
CA PHE A 8 9.42 4.90 0.41
C PHE A 8 10.25 5.61 1.49
N TRP A 9 10.25 6.95 1.50
CA TRP A 9 10.92 7.73 2.53
C TRP A 9 10.36 7.46 3.92
N MET A 10 9.05 7.37 4.06
CA MET A 10 8.36 7.14 5.33
C MET A 10 8.75 5.79 5.96
N PHE A 11 8.92 4.75 5.15
CA PHE A 11 9.20 3.39 5.64
C PHE A 11 10.68 3.02 5.67
N LYS A 12 11.54 3.75 4.96
CA LYS A 12 12.95 3.37 4.79
C LYS A 12 13.69 3.11 6.10
N GLY A 13 13.36 3.83 7.17
CA GLY A 13 14.00 3.69 8.47
C GLY A 13 13.73 2.32 9.10
N SER A 14 12.46 1.94 9.18
CA SER A 14 12.03 0.65 9.73
C SER A 14 12.52 -0.52 8.89
N MET A 15 12.43 -0.40 7.56
CA MET A 15 12.94 -1.44 6.65
C MET A 15 14.44 -1.63 6.82
N LYS A 16 15.23 -0.54 6.88
CA LYS A 16 16.68 -0.58 7.10
C LYS A 16 17.02 -1.23 8.43
N GLN A 17 16.25 -0.94 9.48
CA GLN A 17 16.46 -1.53 10.80
C GLN A 17 16.27 -3.05 10.77
N VAL A 18 15.17 -3.55 10.19
CA VAL A 18 14.92 -5.00 10.06
C VAL A 18 16.04 -5.69 9.28
N LEU A 19 16.45 -5.08 8.16
CA LEU A 19 17.54 -5.64 7.35
C LEU A 19 18.88 -5.65 8.12
N ALA A 20 19.17 -4.60 8.89
CA ALA A 20 20.41 -4.50 9.66
C ALA A 20 20.45 -5.54 10.80
N GLU A 21 19.33 -5.80 11.46
CA GLU A 21 19.22 -6.82 12.51
C GLU A 21 19.42 -8.24 11.96
N LYS A 22 18.93 -8.52 10.74
CA LYS A 22 18.99 -9.87 10.14
C LYS A 22 20.26 -10.14 9.33
N TYR A 23 20.77 -9.14 8.64
CA TYR A 23 21.82 -9.31 7.62
C TYR A 23 23.04 -8.39 7.81
N GLY A 24 23.02 -7.55 8.84
CA GLY A 24 24.09 -6.60 9.13
C GLY A 24 23.89 -5.21 8.47
N ARG A 25 24.58 -4.22 9.04
CA ARG A 25 24.40 -2.80 8.70
C ARG A 25 24.81 -2.45 7.27
N GLU A 26 25.91 -3.07 6.81
CA GLU A 26 26.45 -2.81 5.46
C GLU A 26 25.49 -3.34 4.39
N TYR A 27 25.04 -4.59 4.54
CA TYR A 27 24.02 -5.17 3.66
C TYR A 27 22.75 -4.31 3.61
N ALA A 28 22.24 -3.91 4.79
CA ALA A 28 21.05 -3.07 4.88
C ALA A 28 21.24 -1.73 4.16
N ALA A 29 22.41 -1.08 4.29
CA ALA A 29 22.69 0.19 3.64
C ALA A 29 22.73 0.04 2.11
N ASP A 30 23.39 -1.00 1.59
CA ASP A 30 23.48 -1.29 0.16
C ASP A 30 22.10 -1.58 -0.44
N ILE A 31 21.34 -2.50 0.19
CA ILE A 31 19.99 -2.85 -0.28
C ILE A 31 19.08 -1.62 -0.27
N MET A 32 19.06 -0.82 0.78
CA MET A 32 18.20 0.35 0.84
C MET A 32 18.58 1.45 -0.18
N LYS A 33 19.87 1.57 -0.50
CA LYS A 33 20.33 2.45 -1.58
C LYS A 33 19.79 1.99 -2.95
N LYS A 34 19.91 0.70 -3.25
CA LYS A 34 19.38 0.08 -4.48
C LYS A 34 17.86 0.14 -4.54
N SER A 35 17.18 -0.12 -3.41
CA SER A 35 15.71 -0.10 -3.32
C SER A 35 15.09 1.23 -3.71
N LYS A 36 15.75 2.36 -3.44
CA LYS A 36 15.24 3.67 -3.86
C LYS A 36 15.12 3.79 -5.37
N LYS A 37 16.08 3.25 -6.13
CA LYS A 37 16.04 3.23 -7.59
C LYS A 37 14.96 2.26 -8.08
N VAL A 38 14.96 1.04 -7.54
CA VAL A 38 13.97 0.01 -7.87
C VAL A 38 12.53 0.49 -7.61
N TYR A 39 12.28 1.17 -6.49
CA TYR A 39 10.98 1.75 -6.19
C TYR A 39 10.49 2.72 -7.27
N ARG A 40 11.36 3.61 -7.76
CA ARG A 40 11.02 4.54 -8.84
C ARG A 40 10.69 3.81 -10.14
N GLU A 41 11.53 2.83 -10.51
CA GLU A 41 11.31 2.01 -11.71
C GLU A 41 10.01 1.21 -11.64
N LEU A 42 9.65 0.70 -10.46
CA LEU A 42 8.38 0.00 -10.24
C LEU A 42 7.19 0.95 -10.40
N VAL A 43 7.25 2.15 -9.81
CA VAL A 43 6.17 3.13 -9.94
C VAL A 43 6.02 3.63 -11.38
N GLU A 44 7.14 3.79 -12.12
CA GLU A 44 7.10 4.18 -13.53
C GLU A 44 6.49 3.11 -14.44
N LYS A 45 6.66 1.83 -14.07
CA LYS A 45 6.13 0.67 -14.81
C LYS A 45 4.74 0.24 -14.34
N ALA A 46 4.29 0.72 -13.19
CA ALA A 46 2.98 0.38 -12.66
C ALA A 46 1.88 0.92 -13.57
N ASP A 47 0.80 0.19 -13.65
CA ASP A 47 -0.37 0.59 -14.42
C ASP A 47 -0.92 1.94 -13.94
N ASP A 48 -1.46 2.70 -14.87
CA ASP A 48 -2.17 3.93 -14.50
C ASP A 48 -3.56 3.58 -13.96
N ILE A 49 -3.71 3.71 -12.65
CA ILE A 49 -4.97 3.47 -11.95
C ILE A 49 -5.73 4.77 -11.61
N GLY A 50 -5.27 5.89 -12.14
CA GLY A 50 -5.81 7.23 -11.91
C GLY A 50 -5.14 7.97 -10.76
N ASP A 51 -4.62 9.17 -11.02
CA ASP A 51 -3.98 10.01 -10.00
C ASP A 51 -4.95 10.46 -8.89
N ASP A 52 -6.23 10.56 -9.22
CA ASP A 52 -7.34 10.92 -8.31
C ASP A 52 -7.98 9.70 -7.64
N ASN A 53 -7.47 8.48 -7.91
CA ASN A 53 -7.98 7.26 -7.31
C ASN A 53 -7.71 7.23 -5.80
N PRO A 54 -8.76 7.14 -4.96
CA PRO A 54 -8.58 7.09 -3.51
C PRO A 54 -7.77 5.90 -3.00
N MET A 55 -7.59 4.87 -3.84
CA MET A 55 -6.84 3.65 -3.52
C MET A 55 -5.41 3.65 -4.08
N ALA A 56 -5.00 4.66 -4.85
CA ALA A 56 -3.66 4.72 -5.47
C ALA A 56 -2.52 4.63 -4.45
N TYR A 57 -2.73 5.15 -3.25
CA TYR A 57 -1.73 5.07 -2.18
C TYR A 57 -1.42 3.62 -1.76
N ASN A 58 -2.35 2.68 -1.89
CA ASN A 58 -2.13 1.28 -1.52
C ASN A 58 -1.10 0.63 -2.45
N GLU A 59 -1.13 0.98 -3.74
CA GLU A 59 -0.16 0.48 -4.71
C GLU A 59 1.24 1.05 -4.43
N LEU A 60 1.35 2.38 -4.27
CA LEU A 60 2.62 3.02 -3.91
C LEU A 60 3.21 2.45 -2.60
N PHE A 61 2.33 2.13 -1.67
CA PHE A 61 2.68 1.52 -0.40
C PHE A 61 3.24 0.11 -0.59
N ALA A 62 2.54 -0.74 -1.35
CA ALA A 62 2.98 -2.11 -1.63
C ALA A 62 4.32 -2.12 -2.37
N LEU A 63 4.49 -1.28 -3.40
CA LEU A 63 5.73 -1.16 -4.15
C LEU A 63 6.92 -0.75 -3.28
N ALA A 64 6.70 0.06 -2.22
CA ALA A 64 7.77 0.44 -1.30
C ALA A 64 8.34 -0.77 -0.53
N PHE A 65 7.52 -1.78 -0.20
CA PHE A 65 7.97 -2.99 0.48
C PHE A 65 8.51 -4.06 -0.49
N VAL A 66 8.03 -4.07 -1.73
CA VAL A 66 8.54 -4.97 -2.78
C VAL A 66 9.93 -4.55 -3.27
N ALA A 67 10.22 -3.25 -3.25
CA ALA A 67 11.49 -2.72 -3.76
C ALA A 67 12.75 -3.32 -3.09
N PRO A 68 12.85 -3.49 -1.76
CA PRO A 68 13.99 -4.18 -1.13
C PRO A 68 14.11 -5.65 -1.53
N TYR A 69 12.99 -6.34 -1.70
CA TYR A 69 12.97 -7.72 -2.16
C TYR A 69 13.61 -7.86 -3.54
N ILE A 70 13.18 -7.02 -4.50
CA ILE A 70 13.74 -7.00 -5.86
C ILE A 70 15.19 -6.52 -5.85
N ALA A 71 15.52 -5.47 -5.08
CA ALA A 71 16.87 -4.93 -4.98
C ALA A 71 17.89 -5.94 -4.43
N SER A 72 17.43 -6.89 -3.63
CA SER A 72 18.25 -8.01 -3.13
C SER A 72 18.45 -9.15 -4.12
N GLY A 73 17.89 -9.05 -5.33
CA GLY A 73 17.81 -10.17 -6.28
C GLY A 73 16.89 -11.29 -5.79
N LYS A 74 15.81 -10.94 -5.10
CA LYS A 74 14.80 -11.85 -4.52
C LYS A 74 15.38 -12.77 -3.42
N LYS A 75 16.49 -12.37 -2.79
CA LYS A 75 17.15 -13.15 -1.75
C LYS A 75 16.60 -12.93 -0.34
N ILE A 76 15.86 -11.84 -0.13
CA ILE A 76 15.17 -11.56 1.14
C ILE A 76 13.93 -12.45 1.21
N PRO A 77 13.77 -13.32 2.24
CA PRO A 77 12.58 -14.15 2.38
C PRO A 77 11.29 -13.33 2.56
N PRO A 78 10.12 -13.83 2.11
CA PRO A 78 8.83 -13.16 2.28
C PRO A 78 8.53 -12.76 3.74
N GLU A 79 8.94 -13.57 4.71
CA GLU A 79 8.75 -13.32 6.14
C GLU A 79 9.51 -12.06 6.60
N THR A 80 10.65 -11.78 5.97
CA THR A 80 11.40 -10.55 6.25
C THR A 80 10.69 -9.33 5.66
N VAL A 81 10.08 -9.48 4.48
CA VAL A 81 9.25 -8.41 3.89
C VAL A 81 8.03 -8.14 4.77
N GLN A 82 7.37 -9.17 5.27
CA GLN A 82 6.25 -9.04 6.21
C GLN A 82 6.68 -8.34 7.50
N GLU A 83 7.85 -8.67 8.04
CA GLU A 83 8.40 -8.03 9.24
C GLU A 83 8.72 -6.54 8.98
N MET A 84 9.30 -6.20 7.83
CA MET A 84 9.52 -4.82 7.42
C MET A 84 8.18 -4.06 7.36
N MET A 85 7.15 -4.65 6.77
CA MET A 85 5.81 -4.05 6.70
C MET A 85 5.23 -3.86 8.10
N ARG A 86 5.21 -4.92 8.92
CA ARG A 86 4.66 -4.89 10.28
C ARG A 86 5.30 -3.80 11.14
N ARG A 87 6.63 -3.69 11.16
CA ARG A 87 7.33 -2.67 11.95
C ARG A 87 7.10 -1.26 11.39
N SER A 88 7.07 -1.11 10.08
CA SER A 88 6.80 0.19 9.47
C SER A 88 5.40 0.69 9.81
N LEU A 89 4.39 -0.18 9.75
CA LEU A 89 3.01 0.14 10.12
C LEU A 89 2.89 0.48 11.60
N TYR A 90 3.60 -0.24 12.47
CA TYR A 90 3.61 0.06 13.90
C TYR A 90 4.17 1.46 14.20
N HIS A 91 5.21 1.89 13.51
CA HIS A 91 5.77 3.23 13.68
C HIS A 91 4.83 4.36 13.25
N ILE A 92 3.92 4.09 12.32
CA ILE A 92 2.92 5.05 11.85
C ILE A 92 1.53 4.78 12.39
N LYS A 93 1.39 3.96 13.44
CA LYS A 93 0.10 3.64 14.07
C LYS A 93 -0.72 4.86 14.46
N TRP A 94 -0.06 5.96 14.82
CA TRP A 94 -0.70 7.23 15.13
C TRP A 94 -1.49 7.81 13.94
N TYR A 95 -1.04 7.55 12.71
CA TYR A 95 -1.75 7.95 11.49
C TYR A 95 -3.07 7.19 11.35
N PHE A 96 -3.05 5.90 11.70
CA PHE A 96 -4.22 5.03 11.63
C PHE A 96 -5.11 5.12 12.89
N ALA A 97 -4.65 5.75 13.97
CA ALA A 97 -5.45 5.91 15.19
C ALA A 97 -6.75 6.70 14.96
N LYS A 98 -6.79 7.53 13.90
CA LYS A 98 -8.02 8.24 13.49
C LYS A 98 -9.09 7.31 12.92
N ALA A 99 -8.70 6.12 12.47
CA ALA A 99 -9.57 5.10 11.89
C ALA A 99 -9.81 3.93 12.86
N ASP A 100 -9.68 4.14 14.17
CA ASP A 100 -9.98 3.13 15.17
C ASP A 100 -11.47 2.76 15.12
N LEU A 101 -11.75 1.58 14.56
CA LEU A 101 -13.10 1.06 14.36
C LEU A 101 -13.83 0.72 15.66
N ASN A 102 -13.15 0.75 16.81
CA ASN A 102 -13.79 0.63 18.12
C ASN A 102 -14.43 1.93 18.58
N THR A 103 -14.20 3.04 17.87
CA THR A 103 -14.78 4.36 18.18
C THR A 103 -15.75 4.80 17.10
N ASP A 104 -16.81 5.55 17.47
CA ASP A 104 -17.77 6.08 16.50
C ASP A 104 -17.11 7.06 15.52
N LYS A 105 -16.11 7.82 15.98
CA LYS A 105 -15.30 8.69 15.11
C LYS A 105 -14.53 7.88 14.09
N GLY A 106 -13.87 6.80 14.48
CA GLY A 106 -13.13 5.94 13.55
C GLY A 106 -14.05 5.23 12.55
N LYS A 107 -15.22 4.76 12.99
CA LYS A 107 -16.25 4.21 12.10
C LYS A 107 -16.71 5.24 11.07
N ALA A 108 -16.97 6.48 11.49
CA ALA A 108 -17.38 7.56 10.60
C ALA A 108 -16.28 7.91 9.57
N GLU A 109 -15.00 7.98 9.98
CA GLU A 109 -13.88 8.23 9.06
C GLU A 109 -13.69 7.08 8.06
N ASN A 110 -13.80 5.83 8.51
CA ASN A 110 -13.74 4.66 7.62
C ASN A 110 -14.88 4.69 6.59
N LYS A 111 -16.11 4.99 7.03
CA LYS A 111 -17.27 5.15 6.14
C LYS A 111 -17.03 6.22 5.08
N LYS A 112 -16.45 7.38 5.44
CA LYS A 112 -16.10 8.43 4.47
C LYS A 112 -15.12 7.92 3.41
N SER A 113 -14.11 7.15 3.80
CA SER A 113 -13.11 6.59 2.87
C SER A 113 -13.76 5.63 1.89
N VAL A 114 -14.63 4.73 2.36
CA VAL A 114 -15.40 3.81 1.50
C VAL A 114 -16.30 4.57 0.54
N VAL A 115 -17.06 5.54 1.04
CA VAL A 115 -17.97 6.36 0.21
C VAL A 115 -17.18 7.14 -0.85
N LYS A 116 -16.01 7.67 -0.51
CA LYS A 116 -15.13 8.36 -1.47
C LYS A 116 -14.72 7.44 -2.62
N TYR A 117 -14.34 6.20 -2.30
CA TYR A 117 -13.96 5.21 -3.30
C TYR A 117 -15.15 4.82 -4.19
N VAL A 118 -16.31 4.53 -3.59
CA VAL A 118 -17.54 4.20 -4.33
C VAL A 118 -17.93 5.30 -5.31
N LYS A 119 -17.84 6.57 -4.88
CA LYS A 119 -18.14 7.72 -5.76
C LYS A 119 -17.13 7.90 -6.89
N TRP A 120 -15.88 7.54 -6.66
CA TRP A 120 -14.84 7.60 -7.67
C TRP A 120 -15.00 6.51 -8.73
N TYR A 121 -15.40 5.30 -8.30
CA TYR A 121 -15.50 4.13 -9.18
C TYR A 121 -16.79 4.16 -9.97
N THR A 122 -16.73 4.72 -11.18
CA THR A 122 -17.85 4.79 -12.13
C THR A 122 -17.55 3.94 -13.37
N PRO A 123 -18.56 3.61 -14.21
CA PRO A 123 -18.33 2.90 -15.47
C PRO A 123 -17.34 3.63 -16.40
N GLU A 124 -17.32 4.96 -16.38
CA GLU A 124 -16.38 5.77 -17.15
C GLU A 124 -14.96 5.60 -16.61
N LYS A 125 -14.78 5.65 -15.28
CA LYS A 125 -13.48 5.41 -14.63
C LYS A 125 -12.99 3.98 -14.85
N GLU A 126 -13.88 2.98 -14.85
CA GLU A 126 -13.52 1.59 -15.16
C GLU A 126 -13.02 1.44 -16.61
N LYS A 127 -13.63 2.14 -17.58
CA LYS A 127 -13.15 2.17 -18.96
C LYS A 127 -11.83 2.90 -19.11
N GLN A 128 -11.66 4.02 -18.41
CA GLN A 128 -10.45 4.84 -18.46
C GLN A 128 -9.26 4.14 -17.80
N TYR A 129 -9.49 3.40 -16.70
CA TYR A 129 -8.47 2.74 -15.90
C TYR A 129 -8.81 1.25 -15.74
N PRO A 130 -8.70 0.44 -16.80
CA PRO A 130 -9.18 -0.94 -16.80
C PRO A 130 -8.40 -1.86 -15.86
N THR A 131 -7.20 -1.47 -15.44
CA THR A 131 -6.35 -2.22 -14.48
C THR A 131 -6.56 -1.79 -13.03
N SER A 132 -7.33 -0.72 -12.77
CA SER A 132 -7.62 -0.23 -11.43
C SER A 132 -8.34 -1.26 -10.54
N PHE A 133 -8.38 -1.01 -9.26
CA PHE A 133 -9.15 -1.81 -8.31
C PHE A 133 -10.63 -1.91 -8.75
N LYS A 134 -11.16 -3.12 -8.80
CA LYS A 134 -12.58 -3.36 -8.97
C LYS A 134 -13.19 -3.90 -7.68
N VAL A 135 -14.24 -3.25 -7.22
CA VAL A 135 -14.92 -3.58 -5.98
C VAL A 135 -16.40 -3.75 -6.24
N ASP A 136 -16.89 -4.95 -5.93
CA ASP A 136 -18.31 -5.25 -5.95
C ASP A 136 -18.88 -5.18 -4.54
N PHE A 137 -19.94 -4.39 -4.35
CA PHE A 137 -20.68 -4.35 -3.10
C PHE A 137 -21.61 -5.56 -3.03
N VAL A 138 -21.40 -6.42 -2.04
CA VAL A 138 -22.11 -7.71 -1.91
C VAL A 138 -23.36 -7.56 -1.04
N GLY A 139 -23.47 -6.51 -0.25
CA GLY A 139 -24.62 -6.25 0.60
C GLY A 139 -24.29 -5.65 1.95
N GLN A 140 -25.33 -5.39 2.72
CA GLN A 140 -25.27 -4.90 4.08
C GLN A 140 -25.90 -5.93 5.01
N PRO A 141 -25.14 -6.87 5.61
CA PRO A 141 -25.68 -7.99 6.37
C PRO A 141 -26.33 -7.57 7.70
N TYR A 142 -25.95 -6.41 8.23
CA TYR A 142 -26.55 -5.77 9.40
C TYR A 142 -26.26 -4.26 9.39
N GLU A 143 -26.99 -3.51 10.19
CA GLU A 143 -26.81 -2.07 10.28
C GLU A 143 -25.36 -1.69 10.64
N GLY A 144 -24.77 -0.80 9.87
CA GLY A 144 -23.37 -0.35 10.05
C GLY A 144 -22.30 -1.25 9.44
N ALA A 145 -22.66 -2.40 8.85
CA ALA A 145 -21.72 -3.25 8.13
C ALA A 145 -21.84 -3.09 6.62
N CYS A 146 -20.72 -3.15 5.93
CA CYS A 146 -20.66 -3.16 4.48
C CYS A 146 -19.74 -4.29 4.03
N TYR A 147 -20.27 -5.23 3.24
CA TYR A 147 -19.47 -6.26 2.61
C TYR A 147 -19.16 -5.87 1.17
N TYR A 148 -17.88 -5.94 0.85
CA TYR A 148 -17.40 -5.74 -0.51
C TYR A 148 -16.42 -6.85 -0.90
N ARG A 149 -16.35 -7.12 -2.17
CA ARG A 149 -15.38 -8.06 -2.76
C ARG A 149 -14.48 -7.30 -3.71
N ILE A 150 -13.18 -7.40 -3.51
CA ILE A 150 -12.20 -6.91 -4.48
C ILE A 150 -12.06 -8.00 -5.54
N THR A 151 -12.54 -7.74 -6.74
CA THR A 151 -12.50 -8.69 -7.87
C THR A 151 -11.34 -8.45 -8.83
N ARG A 152 -10.71 -7.28 -8.72
CA ARG A 152 -9.46 -6.94 -9.40
C ARG A 152 -8.59 -6.10 -8.46
N CYS A 153 -7.34 -6.50 -8.30
CA CYS A 153 -6.36 -5.84 -7.45
C CYS A 153 -5.05 -5.66 -8.24
N PRO A 154 -4.67 -4.42 -8.60
CA PRO A 154 -3.43 -4.17 -9.36
C PRO A 154 -2.16 -4.56 -8.59
N ILE A 155 -2.25 -4.68 -7.26
CA ILE A 155 -1.13 -5.08 -6.39
C ILE A 155 -0.92 -6.60 -6.41
N CYS A 156 -1.97 -7.36 -6.75
CA CYS A 156 -1.98 -8.84 -6.66
C CYS A 156 -1.71 -9.51 -8.02
N ALA A 157 -1.57 -8.73 -9.08
CA ALA A 157 -1.38 -9.21 -10.46
C ALA A 157 0.06 -9.58 -10.80
#